data_c899affcf58ae1a41aac6e2ec0f67627
#
_entry.id   c899affcf58ae1a41aac6e2ec0f67627
#
_cell.length_a   1.000
_cell.length_b   1.000
_cell.length_c   1.000
_cell.angle_alpha   90.00
_cell.angle_beta   90.00
_cell.angle_gamma   90.00
#
_symmetry.space_group_name_H-M   'P 1'
#
loop_
_entity.id
_entity.type
_entity.pdbx_description
1 polymer ?
#
loop_
_entity_poly.entity_id
_entity_poly.type
_entity_poly.pdbx_seq_one_letter_code
_entity_poly.pdbx_strand_id
1 'polypeptide(L)'
;NFTGWEANCWTIFGEDPYFGGTGYVGKAWDGYADNGTNINGDGLQAFSNFGSPGKLKRYTMMKPYLRSDGSPALSANLNIDFDTSDTTATLSFSPTNYALWDTAVWDAAVWGGGLNVLQNWQGVNGVGAWAAPRLKIASQGIATHWVNTTIVMEQGAIL
;
A
#
# COMPACT_ATOMS: atom_id res chain seq x y z
N ASN A 1 -8.52 -11.07 -9.59
CA ASN A 1 -7.89 -11.42 -10.85
C ASN A 1 -6.39 -11.10 -10.73
N PHE A 2 -5.54 -12.12 -10.79
CA PHE A 2 -4.10 -11.95 -10.82
C PHE A 2 -3.67 -11.81 -12.28
N THR A 3 -2.88 -10.80 -12.57
CA THR A 3 -2.27 -10.58 -13.89
C THR A 3 -0.75 -10.70 -13.75
N GLY A 4 -0.07 -11.09 -14.85
CA GLY A 4 1.38 -11.21 -14.86
C GLY A 4 1.94 -12.57 -14.41
N TRP A 5 1.09 -13.54 -14.12
CA TRP A 5 1.50 -14.90 -13.84
C TRP A 5 1.62 -15.68 -15.15
N GLU A 6 2.82 -15.87 -15.64
CA GLU A 6 3.10 -16.68 -16.83
C GLU A 6 3.21 -18.17 -16.48
N ALA A 7 2.22 -18.70 -15.79
CA ALA A 7 2.19 -20.07 -15.35
C ALA A 7 1.62 -20.98 -16.44
N ASN A 8 2.42 -21.91 -16.95
CA ASN A 8 2.03 -22.93 -17.93
C ASN A 8 1.45 -24.18 -17.26
N CYS A 9 1.87 -24.47 -16.04
CA CYS A 9 1.40 -25.64 -15.27
C CYS A 9 1.55 -25.37 -13.77
N TRP A 10 0.81 -26.12 -12.97
CA TRP A 10 0.82 -26.05 -11.50
C TRP A 10 0.97 -27.43 -10.90
N THR A 11 1.66 -27.52 -9.78
CA THR A 11 1.78 -28.73 -8.97
C THR A 11 1.89 -28.38 -7.49
N ILE A 12 1.64 -29.36 -6.64
CA ILE A 12 1.90 -29.26 -5.19
C ILE A 12 3.05 -30.19 -4.88
N PHE A 13 4.07 -29.69 -4.22
CA PHE A 13 5.19 -30.47 -3.74
C PHE A 13 5.52 -30.07 -2.28
N GLY A 14 5.48 -31.02 -1.37
CA GLY A 14 5.74 -30.81 0.05
C GLY A 14 4.79 -29.78 0.71
N GLU A 15 3.50 -29.78 0.34
CA GLU A 15 2.45 -28.86 0.80
C GLU A 15 2.52 -27.45 0.19
N ASP A 16 3.55 -27.13 -0.58
CA ASP A 16 3.71 -25.85 -1.24
C ASP A 16 3.27 -25.90 -2.72
N PRO A 17 2.60 -24.84 -3.22
CA PRO A 17 2.25 -24.74 -4.61
C PRO A 17 3.43 -24.24 -5.46
N TYR A 18 3.72 -24.94 -6.52
CA TYR A 18 4.72 -24.58 -7.54
C TYR A 18 4.08 -24.38 -8.89
N PHE A 19 4.65 -23.55 -9.69
CA PHE A 19 4.25 -23.33 -11.07
C PHE A 19 5.46 -23.32 -12.03
N GLY A 20 5.25 -23.83 -13.23
CA GLY A 20 6.23 -23.78 -14.31
C GLY A 20 5.94 -22.63 -15.24
N GLY A 21 6.93 -21.78 -15.46
CA GLY A 21 6.95 -20.75 -16.50
C GLY A 21 7.85 -21.13 -17.64
N THR A 22 8.09 -20.20 -18.57
CA THR A 22 9.01 -20.43 -19.69
C THR A 22 10.47 -20.33 -19.20
N GLY A 23 11.07 -21.50 -18.97
CA GLY A 23 12.48 -21.62 -18.56
C GLY A 23 12.74 -21.52 -17.06
N TYR A 24 11.69 -21.53 -16.21
CA TYR A 24 11.83 -21.51 -14.77
C TYR A 24 10.70 -22.28 -14.06
N VAL A 25 10.98 -22.64 -12.80
CA VAL A 25 9.97 -23.15 -11.85
C VAL A 25 9.97 -22.20 -10.67
N GLY A 26 8.81 -21.67 -10.34
CA GLY A 26 8.59 -20.76 -9.21
C GLY A 26 7.77 -21.43 -8.10
N LYS A 27 8.07 -21.11 -6.85
CA LYS A 27 7.21 -21.39 -5.71
C LYS A 27 6.25 -20.23 -5.56
N ALA A 28 4.96 -20.52 -5.46
CA ALA A 28 3.94 -19.48 -5.31
C ALA A 28 3.82 -19.06 -3.85
N TRP A 29 3.54 -17.77 -3.64
CA TRP A 29 3.34 -17.16 -2.32
C TRP A 29 4.50 -17.35 -1.34
N ASP A 30 5.72 -17.38 -1.85
CA ASP A 30 6.93 -17.48 -1.05
C ASP A 30 7.65 -16.13 -0.97
N GLY A 31 7.68 -15.54 0.22
CA GLY A 31 8.32 -14.25 0.48
C GLY A 31 7.55 -13.03 -0.03
N TYR A 32 8.27 -11.91 -0.10
CA TYR A 32 7.74 -10.57 -0.43
C TYR A 32 8.44 -9.95 -1.65
N ALA A 33 8.81 -10.78 -2.62
CA ALA A 33 9.40 -10.34 -3.88
C ALA A 33 8.86 -11.17 -5.04
N ASP A 34 8.72 -10.57 -6.21
CA ASP A 34 8.36 -11.26 -7.44
C ASP A 34 9.64 -11.62 -8.20
N ASN A 35 10.13 -12.84 -7.97
CA ASN A 35 11.38 -13.35 -8.57
C ASN A 35 12.55 -12.34 -8.50
N GLY A 36 12.73 -11.72 -7.32
CA GLY A 36 13.77 -10.70 -7.11
C GLY A 36 13.43 -9.31 -7.65
N THR A 37 12.18 -9.07 -8.05
CA THR A 37 11.69 -7.76 -8.46
C THR A 37 10.62 -7.23 -7.49
N ASN A 38 10.21 -5.98 -7.66
CA ASN A 38 9.18 -5.38 -6.84
C ASN A 38 7.82 -6.03 -7.10
N ILE A 39 7.09 -6.31 -6.03
CA ILE A 39 5.64 -6.55 -6.08
C ILE A 39 4.96 -5.19 -6.18
N ASN A 40 4.20 -4.98 -7.25
CA ASN A 40 3.43 -3.76 -7.45
C ASN A 40 1.98 -4.00 -7.05
N GLY A 41 1.52 -3.24 -6.06
CA GLY A 41 0.14 -3.24 -5.61
C GLY A 41 -0.56 -1.93 -5.95
N ASP A 42 -1.82 -1.99 -6.38
CA ASP A 42 -2.70 -0.84 -6.61
C ASP A 42 -4.04 -1.12 -5.97
N GLY A 43 -4.34 -0.43 -4.89
CA GLY A 43 -5.57 -0.58 -4.12
C GLY A 43 -6.41 0.68 -4.16
N LEU A 44 -7.60 0.60 -4.75
CA LEU A 44 -8.64 1.63 -4.66
C LEU A 44 -9.73 1.12 -3.74
N GLN A 45 -10.02 1.84 -2.67
CA GLN A 45 -11.14 1.51 -1.77
C GLN A 45 -12.49 1.82 -2.44
N ALA A 46 -13.56 1.29 -1.87
CA ALA A 46 -14.91 1.64 -2.30
C ALA A 46 -15.17 3.14 -2.08
N PHE A 47 -15.86 3.77 -3.02
CA PHE A 47 -16.30 5.15 -2.87
C PHE A 47 -17.28 5.28 -1.72
N SER A 48 -17.06 6.26 -0.86
CA SER A 48 -17.87 6.54 0.32
C SER A 48 -18.31 8.00 0.35
N ASN A 49 -19.51 8.23 0.84
CA ASN A 49 -20.01 9.57 1.14
C ASN A 49 -19.70 10.02 2.57
N PHE A 50 -18.95 9.23 3.36
CA PHE A 50 -18.56 9.51 4.73
C PHE A 50 -19.72 9.95 5.63
N GLY A 51 -20.88 9.30 5.48
CA GLY A 51 -22.08 9.55 6.29
C GLY A 51 -22.85 10.84 5.97
N SER A 52 -22.49 11.53 4.87
CA SER A 52 -23.15 12.77 4.45
C SER A 52 -23.59 12.71 2.99
N PRO A 53 -24.64 11.92 2.67
CA PRO A 53 -25.16 11.82 1.31
C PRO A 53 -25.73 13.16 0.84
N GLY A 54 -25.61 13.45 -0.45
CA GLY A 54 -26.17 14.66 -1.08
C GLY A 54 -25.47 15.97 -0.69
N LYS A 55 -24.34 15.93 0.01
CA LYS A 55 -23.55 17.11 0.34
C LYS A 55 -22.23 17.11 -0.41
N LEU A 56 -21.88 18.24 -1.02
CA LEU A 56 -20.54 18.46 -1.52
C LEU A 56 -19.56 18.59 -0.36
N LYS A 57 -18.39 18.03 -0.53
CA LYS A 57 -17.28 18.07 0.41
C LYS A 57 -16.02 18.53 -0.30
N ARG A 58 -15.26 19.38 0.35
CA ARG A 58 -13.92 19.75 -0.08
C ARG A 58 -12.94 18.88 0.71
N TYR A 59 -12.19 18.07 0.00
CA TYR A 59 -11.15 17.22 0.57
C TYR A 59 -9.82 17.97 0.52
N THR A 60 -9.12 18.02 1.65
CA THR A 60 -7.90 18.83 1.79
C THR A 60 -6.67 18.00 2.12
N MET A 61 -6.81 16.98 2.94
CA MET A 61 -5.71 16.14 3.36
C MET A 61 -6.16 14.69 3.54
N MET A 62 -5.24 13.76 3.32
CA MET A 62 -5.40 12.36 3.72
C MET A 62 -4.14 11.88 4.44
N LYS A 63 -4.31 10.90 5.30
CA LYS A 63 -3.22 10.24 6.02
C LYS A 63 -3.45 8.75 6.02
N PRO A 64 -2.75 7.98 5.18
CA PRO A 64 -2.77 6.53 5.25
C PRO A 64 -1.98 6.05 6.48
N TYR A 65 -2.47 5.00 7.12
CA TYR A 65 -1.79 4.26 8.18
C TYR A 65 -1.39 2.90 7.64
N LEU A 66 -0.10 2.64 7.65
CA LEU A 66 0.46 1.38 7.20
C LEU A 66 1.27 0.75 8.32
N ARG A 67 1.41 -0.56 8.25
CA ARG A 67 2.36 -1.31 9.06
C ARG A 67 3.34 -1.99 8.12
N SER A 68 4.63 -1.73 8.30
CA SER A 68 5.67 -2.29 7.45
C SER A 68 6.93 -2.59 8.24
N ASP A 69 7.68 -3.59 7.81
CA ASP A 69 9.00 -3.93 8.34
C ASP A 69 10.14 -3.19 7.62
N GLY A 70 9.81 -2.32 6.68
CA GLY A 70 10.76 -1.51 5.94
C GLY A 70 10.17 -0.21 5.40
N SER A 71 10.81 0.35 4.39
CA SER A 71 10.42 1.62 3.73
C SER A 71 9.98 1.36 2.30
N PRO A 72 8.73 0.93 2.06
CA PRO A 72 8.24 0.70 0.71
C PRO A 72 8.12 2.02 -0.07
N ALA A 73 8.35 1.96 -1.39
CA ALA A 73 7.99 3.05 -2.29
C ALA A 73 6.46 3.12 -2.41
N LEU A 74 5.90 4.23 -1.99
CA LEU A 74 4.46 4.37 -1.82
C LEU A 74 3.96 5.67 -2.44
N SER A 75 2.82 5.60 -3.10
CA SER A 75 2.10 6.78 -3.56
C SER A 75 0.62 6.65 -3.24
N ALA A 76 -0.02 7.76 -2.94
CA ALA A 76 -1.42 7.80 -2.57
C ALA A 76 -2.12 9.06 -3.07
N ASN A 77 -3.42 8.94 -3.27
CA ASN A 77 -4.31 10.07 -3.52
C ASN A 77 -5.75 9.70 -3.14
N LEU A 78 -6.62 10.66 -3.25
CA LEU A 78 -8.06 10.51 -3.07
C LEU A 78 -8.74 10.67 -4.43
N ASN A 79 -9.39 9.62 -4.89
CA ASN A 79 -10.23 9.65 -6.09
C ASN A 79 -11.63 10.15 -5.73
N ILE A 80 -12.22 11.00 -6.55
CA ILE A 80 -13.47 11.73 -6.25
C ILE A 80 -14.52 11.42 -7.30
N ASP A 81 -15.79 11.29 -6.85
CA ASP A 81 -16.97 11.11 -7.69
C ASP A 81 -16.82 10.02 -8.77
N PHE A 82 -16.33 8.87 -8.36
CA PHE A 82 -16.14 7.67 -9.19
C PHE A 82 -15.10 7.82 -10.32
N ASP A 83 -14.30 8.88 -10.30
CA ASP A 83 -13.11 8.94 -11.14
C ASP A 83 -12.10 7.90 -10.65
N THR A 84 -11.67 7.01 -11.53
CA THR A 84 -10.69 5.96 -11.25
C THR A 84 -9.33 6.23 -11.88
N SER A 85 -9.11 7.44 -12.39
CA SER A 85 -7.83 7.84 -12.99
C SER A 85 -6.69 7.78 -11.97
N ASP A 86 -5.48 7.54 -12.47
CA ASP A 86 -4.29 7.48 -11.64
C ASP A 86 -3.71 8.88 -11.43
N THR A 87 -3.97 9.43 -10.27
CA THR A 87 -3.48 10.76 -9.87
C THR A 87 -2.63 10.70 -8.60
N THR A 88 -2.06 9.53 -8.28
CA THR A 88 -1.31 9.33 -7.04
C THR A 88 -0.02 10.16 -6.99
N ALA A 89 0.29 10.67 -5.80
CA ALA A 89 1.53 11.38 -5.48
C ALA A 89 2.39 10.57 -4.52
N THR A 90 3.71 10.66 -4.67
CA THR A 90 4.66 9.93 -3.83
C THR A 90 4.57 10.38 -2.38
N LEU A 91 4.51 9.42 -1.47
CA LEU A 91 4.58 9.62 -0.03
C LEU A 91 5.98 9.28 0.47
N SER A 92 6.54 10.16 1.29
CA SER A 92 7.79 9.91 2.00
C SER A 92 7.51 9.55 3.44
N PHE A 93 8.14 8.49 3.92
CA PHE A 93 8.11 8.07 5.32
C PHE A 93 9.52 8.08 5.90
N SER A 94 9.61 8.37 7.18
CA SER A 94 10.84 8.21 7.95
C SER A 94 10.64 7.06 8.95
N PRO A 95 10.85 5.81 8.51
CA PRO A 95 10.69 4.68 9.41
C PRO A 95 11.78 4.69 10.47
N THR A 96 11.48 4.16 11.63
CA THR A 96 12.51 3.83 12.61
C THR A 96 13.25 2.59 12.12
N ASN A 97 14.51 2.75 11.73
CA ASN A 97 15.35 1.61 11.38
C ASN A 97 15.78 0.90 12.65
N TYR A 98 15.36 -0.35 12.79
CA TYR A 98 15.87 -1.23 13.85
C TYR A 98 17.20 -1.85 13.44
N ALA A 99 18.01 -2.08 14.44
CA ALA A 99 19.32 -2.69 14.29
C ALA A 99 19.21 -4.18 13.89
N LEU A 100 20.05 -4.59 12.95
CA LEU A 100 20.21 -6.00 12.60
C LEU A 100 21.27 -6.65 13.47
N TRP A 101 21.04 -7.90 13.88
CA TRP A 101 22.04 -8.74 14.49
C TRP A 101 23.26 -8.87 13.57
N ASP A 102 24.44 -8.92 14.12
CA ASP A 102 25.76 -9.00 13.46
C ASP A 102 26.26 -7.71 12.79
N THR A 103 25.44 -6.66 12.67
CA THR A 103 25.86 -5.39 12.04
C THR A 103 25.76 -4.20 12.98
N ALA A 104 25.01 -4.31 14.04
CA ALA A 104 24.71 -3.22 14.95
C ALA A 104 25.63 -3.17 16.18
N VAL A 105 25.96 -1.97 16.63
CA VAL A 105 26.75 -1.72 17.84
C VAL A 105 25.82 -1.66 19.06
N TRP A 106 26.14 -2.41 20.12
CA TRP A 106 25.27 -2.61 21.29
C TRP A 106 24.82 -1.33 21.98
N ASP A 107 25.66 -0.36 22.17
CA ASP A 107 25.37 0.88 22.91
C ASP A 107 24.72 1.97 22.04
N ALA A 108 24.64 1.79 20.71
CA ALA A 108 24.10 2.76 19.78
C ALA A 108 22.85 2.26 19.05
N ALA A 109 22.54 1.01 19.15
CA ALA A 109 21.50 0.36 18.36
C ALA A 109 20.13 0.40 19.04
N VAL A 110 19.10 0.77 18.30
CA VAL A 110 17.71 0.59 18.72
C VAL A 110 17.27 -0.80 18.31
N TRP A 111 17.16 -1.69 19.29
CA TRP A 111 16.71 -3.07 19.08
C TRP A 111 15.18 -3.12 19.00
N GLY A 112 14.68 -3.73 17.99
CA GLY A 112 13.25 -3.94 17.78
C GLY A 112 13.04 -4.88 16.61
N GLY A 113 11.85 -5.42 16.50
CA GLY A 113 11.47 -6.30 15.41
C GLY A 113 9.99 -6.22 15.18
N GLY A 114 9.57 -6.41 13.95
CA GLY A 114 8.18 -6.43 13.56
C GLY A 114 7.77 -5.20 12.74
N LEU A 115 6.46 -5.09 12.52
CA LEU A 115 5.90 -4.08 11.65
C LEU A 115 5.83 -2.71 12.34
N ASN A 116 6.53 -1.73 11.79
CA ASN A 116 6.44 -0.33 12.19
C ASN A 116 5.19 0.33 11.64
N VAL A 117 4.66 1.31 12.38
CA VAL A 117 3.58 2.16 11.87
C VAL A 117 4.17 3.28 11.03
N LEU A 118 3.85 3.29 9.75
CA LEU A 118 4.17 4.36 8.82
C LEU A 118 2.92 5.22 8.63
N GLN A 119 3.07 6.53 8.79
CA GLN A 119 2.00 7.49 8.58
C GLN A 119 2.57 8.83 8.14
N ASN A 120 1.94 9.46 7.19
CA ASN A 120 2.29 10.82 6.78
C ASN A 120 1.06 11.51 6.18
N TRP A 121 0.97 12.83 6.37
CA TRP A 121 -0.05 13.62 5.75
C TRP A 121 0.26 13.87 4.28
N GLN A 122 -0.72 13.61 3.43
CA GLN A 122 -0.70 13.92 2.02
C GLN A 122 -1.77 14.97 1.73
N GLY A 123 -1.37 16.09 1.11
CA GLY A 123 -2.30 17.06 0.58
C GLY A 123 -3.09 16.44 -0.58
N VAL A 124 -4.40 16.57 -0.53
CA VAL A 124 -5.31 16.20 -1.62
C VAL A 124 -6.14 17.42 -1.99
N ASN A 125 -6.57 17.51 -3.23
CA ASN A 125 -7.39 18.64 -3.67
C ASN A 125 -8.53 18.14 -4.52
N GLY A 126 -9.73 18.38 -4.05
CA GLY A 126 -10.91 18.05 -4.83
C GLY A 126 -12.20 18.37 -4.10
N VAL A 127 -13.27 18.52 -4.89
CA VAL A 127 -14.63 18.76 -4.39
C VAL A 127 -15.53 17.72 -5.03
N GLY A 128 -16.30 17.02 -4.21
CA GLY A 128 -17.25 16.03 -4.68
C GLY A 128 -18.12 15.46 -3.55
N ALA A 129 -19.09 14.65 -3.91
CA ALA A 129 -20.00 14.02 -2.97
C ALA A 129 -19.44 12.70 -2.43
N TRP A 130 -18.66 12.00 -3.25
CA TRP A 130 -18.07 10.69 -2.94
C TRP A 130 -16.56 10.73 -3.08
N ALA A 131 -15.86 9.95 -2.27
CA ALA A 131 -14.42 9.80 -2.47
C ALA A 131 -13.93 8.42 -2.04
N ALA A 132 -12.82 8.00 -2.63
CA ALA A 132 -12.16 6.73 -2.39
C ALA A 132 -10.66 6.91 -2.28
N PRO A 133 -10.02 6.52 -1.16
CA PRO A 133 -8.57 6.46 -1.07
C PRO A 133 -7.99 5.46 -2.07
N ARG A 134 -6.95 5.86 -2.77
CA ARG A 134 -6.13 5.00 -3.62
C ARG A 134 -4.70 4.98 -3.12
N LEU A 135 -4.13 3.81 -3.08
CA LEU A 135 -2.77 3.59 -2.62
C LEU A 135 -2.07 2.67 -3.59
N LYS A 136 -0.92 3.10 -4.06
CA LYS A 136 -0.01 2.26 -4.85
C LYS A 136 1.26 2.00 -4.09
N ILE A 137 1.75 0.80 -4.21
CA ILE A 137 2.97 0.36 -3.55
C ILE A 137 3.85 -0.38 -4.54
N ALA A 138 5.16 -0.17 -4.41
CA ALA A 138 6.18 -1.01 -5.03
C ALA A 138 7.14 -1.44 -3.93
N SER A 139 7.17 -2.73 -3.61
CA SER A 139 8.00 -3.26 -2.53
C SER A 139 8.67 -4.57 -2.92
N GLN A 140 9.89 -4.75 -2.41
CA GLN A 140 10.67 -5.96 -2.56
C GLN A 140 11.26 -6.36 -1.21
N GLY A 141 10.99 -7.59 -0.78
CA GLY A 141 11.47 -8.10 0.50
C GLY A 141 10.89 -7.40 1.73
N ILE A 142 9.77 -6.68 1.59
CA ILE A 142 9.16 -5.87 2.64
C ILE A 142 7.68 -6.25 2.77
N ALA A 143 7.29 -6.63 3.99
CA ALA A 143 5.88 -6.80 4.33
C ALA A 143 5.22 -5.44 4.55
N THR A 144 4.09 -5.18 3.90
CA THR A 144 3.36 -3.93 4.08
C THR A 144 1.86 -4.19 4.16
N HIS A 145 1.22 -3.64 5.18
CA HIS A 145 -0.21 -3.75 5.43
C HIS A 145 -0.85 -2.36 5.48
N TRP A 146 -1.82 -2.11 4.63
CA TRP A 146 -2.66 -0.92 4.71
C TRP A 146 -3.77 -1.15 5.75
N VAL A 147 -3.72 -0.40 6.85
CA VAL A 147 -4.62 -0.60 8.00
C VAL A 147 -5.82 0.32 7.93
N ASN A 148 -5.59 1.61 7.66
CA ASN A 148 -6.63 2.64 7.70
C ASN A 148 -6.19 3.87 6.91
N THR A 149 -7.14 4.80 6.67
CA THR A 149 -6.87 6.12 6.12
C THR A 149 -7.74 7.16 6.82
N THR A 150 -7.11 8.19 7.36
CA THR A 150 -7.81 9.38 7.86
C THR A 150 -7.93 10.40 6.73
N ILE A 151 -9.10 10.99 6.57
CA ILE A 151 -9.38 12.02 5.56
C ILE A 151 -9.88 13.28 6.26
N VAL A 152 -9.32 14.42 5.90
CA VAL A 152 -9.79 15.74 6.34
C VAL A 152 -10.62 16.34 5.22
N MET A 153 -11.86 16.71 5.57
CA MET A 153 -12.82 17.27 4.65
C MET A 153 -13.63 18.38 5.29
N GLU A 154 -14.02 19.36 4.50
CA GLU A 154 -14.97 20.41 4.84
C GLU A 154 -16.30 20.10 4.16
N GLN A 155 -17.40 20.16 4.91
CA GLN A 155 -18.73 19.98 4.33
C GLN A 155 -19.21 21.32 3.75
N GLY A 156 -19.63 21.29 2.50
CA GLY A 156 -20.27 22.41 1.82
C GLY A 156 -21.79 22.36 1.90
N ALA A 157 -22.43 23.20 1.08
CA ALA A 157 -23.88 23.25 0.95
C ALA A 157 -24.46 21.95 0.36
N ILE A 158 -25.75 21.77 0.57
CA ILE A 158 -26.53 20.72 -0.12
C ILE A 158 -26.62 21.09 -1.61
N LEU A 159 -26.43 20.11 -2.48
CA LEU A 159 -26.72 20.21 -3.91
C LEU A 159 -28.20 20.31 -4.18
#